data_2ae6d95e36e0417b8cc24ca8a8f9c5a7
#
_entry.id   2ae6d95e36e0417b8cc24ca8a8f9c5a7
#
_cell.length_a   1.000
_cell.length_b   1.000
_cell.length_c   1.000
_cell.angle_alpha   90.00
_cell.angle_beta   90.00
_cell.angle_gamma   90.00
#
_symmetry.space_group_name_H-M   'P 1'
#
loop_
_entity.id
_entity.type
_entity.pdbx_description
1 polymer ?
#
loop_
_entity_poly.entity_id
_entity_poly.type
_entity_poly.pdbx_seq_one_letter_code
_entity_poly.pdbx_strand_id
1 'polypeptide(L)'
;FDALGSAVWLADEAQFDLVTALAGSGPGFVYRFIDALAGAAVDLGLDKATAESLALATVEGAAALASASDVGPATLADRVASPGGMTREGLN
;
A
#
# COMPACT_ATOMS: atom_id res chain seq x y z
N PHE A 1 -8.00 -8.54 -10.14
CA PHE A 1 -7.06 -7.47 -9.96
C PHE A 1 -6.29 -7.23 -11.25
N ASP A 2 -6.77 -6.26 -11.98
CA ASP A 2 -6.38 -6.13 -13.36
C ASP A 2 -4.95 -5.67 -13.57
N ALA A 3 -4.44 -4.84 -12.70
CA ALA A 3 -3.10 -4.32 -12.88
C ALA A 3 -2.06 -5.43 -12.96
N LEU A 4 -2.20 -6.45 -12.12
CA LEU A 4 -1.32 -7.60 -12.18
C LEU A 4 -1.56 -8.43 -13.42
N GLY A 5 -2.83 -8.74 -13.69
CA GLY A 5 -3.17 -9.61 -14.79
C GLY A 5 -2.81 -9.05 -16.14
N SER A 6 -3.01 -7.76 -16.32
CA SER A 6 -2.81 -7.14 -17.64
C SER A 6 -1.36 -6.79 -17.91
N ALA A 7 -0.54 -6.64 -16.90
CA ALA A 7 0.82 -6.14 -17.07
C ALA A 7 1.88 -7.23 -17.13
N VAL A 8 1.54 -8.46 -16.85
CA VAL A 8 2.54 -9.50 -16.67
C VAL A 8 2.65 -10.40 -17.87
N TRP A 9 3.82 -10.40 -18.48
CA TRP A 9 4.18 -11.35 -19.53
C TRP A 9 5.43 -12.08 -19.08
N LEU A 10 5.30 -13.37 -18.85
CA LEU A 10 6.36 -14.14 -18.22
C LEU A 10 7.18 -14.87 -19.28
N ALA A 11 8.48 -14.66 -19.24
CA ALA A 11 9.38 -15.28 -20.20
C ALA A 11 9.84 -16.66 -19.76
N ASP A 12 9.83 -16.92 -18.47
CA ASP A 12 10.33 -18.20 -17.98
C ASP A 12 9.66 -18.54 -16.62
N GLU A 13 9.95 -19.76 -16.16
CA GLU A 13 9.37 -20.26 -14.95
C GLU A 13 9.79 -19.50 -13.70
N ALA A 14 11.01 -18.98 -13.67
CA ALA A 14 11.47 -18.23 -12.51
C ALA A 14 10.64 -16.96 -12.32
N GLN A 15 10.32 -16.29 -13.42
CA GLN A 15 9.47 -15.11 -13.35
C GLN A 15 8.05 -15.48 -12.96
N PHE A 16 7.55 -16.60 -13.47
CA PHE A 16 6.24 -17.07 -13.10
C PHE A 16 6.15 -17.35 -11.60
N ASP A 17 7.18 -18.00 -11.04
CA ASP A 17 7.21 -18.29 -9.62
C ASP A 17 7.22 -17.01 -8.77
N LEU A 18 7.98 -16.00 -9.21
CA LEU A 18 8.02 -14.72 -8.50
C LEU A 18 6.67 -14.03 -8.51
N VAL A 19 5.99 -14.05 -9.65
CA VAL A 19 4.66 -13.45 -9.75
C VAL A 19 3.66 -14.21 -8.90
N THR A 20 3.74 -15.54 -8.89
CA THR A 20 2.86 -16.34 -8.06
C THR A 20 3.08 -16.03 -6.58
N ALA A 21 4.33 -15.92 -6.16
CA ALA A 21 4.64 -15.58 -4.78
C ALA A 21 4.11 -14.21 -4.42
N LEU A 22 4.28 -13.23 -5.30
CA LEU A 22 3.77 -11.89 -5.06
C LEU A 22 2.25 -11.89 -4.94
N ALA A 23 1.56 -12.56 -5.86
CA ALA A 23 0.11 -12.61 -5.85
C ALA A 23 -0.43 -13.37 -4.65
N GLY A 24 0.28 -14.41 -4.22
CA GLY A 24 -0.15 -15.23 -3.09
C GLY A 24 0.18 -14.62 -1.74
N SER A 25 1.37 -14.03 -1.60
CA SER A 25 1.85 -13.51 -0.33
C SER A 25 1.64 -12.01 -0.17
N GLY A 26 1.59 -11.28 -1.29
CA GLY A 26 1.46 -9.83 -1.25
C GLY A 26 0.27 -9.33 -0.47
N PRO A 27 -0.93 -9.91 -0.66
CA PRO A 27 -2.08 -9.48 0.12
C PRO A 27 -1.88 -9.61 1.63
N GLY A 28 -1.14 -10.63 2.07
CA GLY A 28 -0.84 -10.79 3.47
C GLY A 28 -0.03 -9.63 4.03
N PHE A 29 0.94 -9.15 3.27
CA PHE A 29 1.72 -7.98 3.68
C PHE A 29 0.84 -6.74 3.76
N VAL A 30 -0.08 -6.58 2.81
CA VAL A 30 -1.00 -5.45 2.83
C VAL A 30 -1.93 -5.53 4.04
N TYR A 31 -2.44 -6.71 4.36
CA TYR A 31 -3.30 -6.88 5.52
C TYR A 31 -2.56 -6.53 6.81
N ARG A 32 -1.30 -6.95 6.93
CA ARG A 32 -0.50 -6.60 8.09
C ARG A 32 -0.24 -5.11 8.19
N PHE A 33 -0.04 -4.46 7.05
CA PHE A 33 0.13 -3.02 7.03
C PHE A 33 -1.14 -2.31 7.48
N ILE A 34 -2.30 -2.76 6.98
CA ILE A 34 -3.58 -2.18 7.39
C ILE A 34 -3.77 -2.34 8.90
N ASP A 35 -3.47 -3.52 9.41
CA ASP A 35 -3.60 -3.78 10.85
C ASP A 35 -2.67 -2.89 11.67
N ALA A 36 -1.43 -2.73 11.24
CA ALA A 36 -0.47 -1.87 11.93
C ALA A 36 -0.91 -0.42 11.91
N LEU A 37 -1.42 0.03 10.78
CA LEU A 37 -1.90 1.41 10.65
C LEU A 37 -3.11 1.64 11.54
N ALA A 38 -4.02 0.68 11.58
CA ALA A 38 -5.18 0.75 12.48
C ALA A 38 -4.74 0.77 13.94
N GLY A 39 -3.76 -0.08 14.29
CA GLY A 39 -3.24 -0.11 15.65
C GLY A 39 -2.64 1.22 16.07
N ALA A 40 -1.90 1.87 15.18
CA ALA A 40 -1.35 3.18 15.46
C ALA A 40 -2.46 4.21 15.71
N ALA A 41 -3.52 4.14 14.92
CA ALA A 41 -4.66 5.04 15.09
C ALA A 41 -5.36 4.82 16.44
N VAL A 42 -5.49 3.56 16.85
CA VAL A 42 -6.06 3.25 18.17
C VAL A 42 -5.18 3.85 19.27
N ASP A 43 -3.87 3.72 19.14
CA ASP A 43 -2.92 4.27 20.10
C ASP A 43 -3.06 5.80 20.20
N LEU A 44 -3.47 6.44 19.12
CA LEU A 44 -3.68 7.89 19.11
C LEU A 44 -5.07 8.30 19.61
N GLY A 45 -5.91 7.35 19.95
CA GLY A 45 -7.16 7.65 20.58
C GLY A 45 -8.44 7.28 19.82
N LEU A 46 -8.30 6.73 18.62
CA LEU A 46 -9.49 6.33 17.88
C LEU A 46 -10.01 4.98 18.36
N ASP A 47 -11.32 4.79 18.27
CA ASP A 47 -11.87 3.48 18.57
C ASP A 47 -11.48 2.48 17.46
N LYS A 48 -11.50 1.21 17.80
CA LYS A 48 -10.98 0.18 16.90
C LYS A 48 -11.72 0.14 15.57
N ALA A 49 -13.03 0.21 15.59
CA ALA A 49 -13.81 0.13 14.35
C ALA A 49 -13.50 1.30 13.43
N THR A 50 -13.41 2.51 13.96
CA THR A 50 -13.06 3.69 13.19
C THR A 50 -11.65 3.59 12.66
N ALA A 51 -10.71 3.14 13.49
CA ALA A 51 -9.32 3.00 13.11
C ALA A 51 -9.16 2.02 11.95
N GLU A 52 -9.87 0.89 12.00
CA GLU A 52 -9.79 -0.10 10.94
C GLU A 52 -10.39 0.42 9.63
N SER A 53 -11.52 1.11 9.72
CA SER A 53 -12.15 1.72 8.54
C SER A 53 -11.25 2.75 7.89
N LEU A 54 -10.63 3.61 8.69
CA LEU A 54 -9.74 4.64 8.16
C LEU A 54 -8.48 4.04 7.56
N ALA A 55 -7.93 3.03 8.21
CA ALA A 55 -6.74 2.35 7.68
C ALA A 55 -7.04 1.72 6.33
N LEU A 56 -8.17 1.03 6.22
CA LEU A 56 -8.55 0.39 4.96
C LEU A 56 -8.78 1.44 3.88
N ALA A 57 -9.52 2.50 4.19
CA ALA A 57 -9.78 3.56 3.23
C ALA A 57 -8.49 4.24 2.76
N THR A 58 -7.53 4.41 3.66
CA THR A 58 -6.24 5.00 3.34
C THR A 58 -5.50 4.13 2.32
N VAL A 59 -5.47 2.84 2.54
CA VAL A 59 -4.78 1.92 1.64
C VAL A 59 -5.49 1.85 0.29
N GLU A 60 -6.82 1.79 0.30
CA GLU A 60 -7.59 1.78 -0.94
C GLU A 60 -7.35 3.05 -1.76
N GLY A 61 -7.39 4.20 -1.11
CA GLY A 61 -7.16 5.46 -1.78
C GLY A 61 -5.75 5.58 -2.34
N ALA A 62 -4.77 5.18 -1.55
CA ALA A 62 -3.38 5.22 -2.00
C ALA A 62 -3.15 4.28 -3.18
N ALA A 63 -3.73 3.08 -3.13
CA ALA A 63 -3.60 2.12 -4.22
C ALA A 63 -4.25 2.64 -5.50
N ALA A 64 -5.43 3.24 -5.36
CA ALA A 64 -6.15 3.80 -6.51
C ALA A 64 -5.35 4.93 -7.16
N LEU A 65 -4.78 5.81 -6.36
CA LEU A 65 -3.96 6.90 -6.87
C LEU A 65 -2.70 6.39 -7.55
N ALA A 66 -2.04 5.41 -6.93
CA ALA A 66 -0.84 4.83 -7.51
C ALA A 66 -1.16 4.15 -8.84
N SER A 67 -2.30 3.48 -8.92
CA SER A 67 -2.74 2.80 -10.13
C SER A 67 -3.04 3.77 -11.27
N ALA A 68 -3.56 4.95 -10.94
CA ALA A 68 -3.92 5.96 -11.92
C ALA A 68 -2.74 6.86 -12.28
N SER A 69 -1.66 6.81 -11.53
CA SER A 69 -0.52 7.70 -11.71
C SER A 69 0.41 7.19 -12.79
N ASP A 70 1.09 8.12 -13.46
CA ASP A 70 2.13 7.78 -14.43
C ASP A 70 3.53 7.80 -13.81
N VAL A 71 3.63 8.06 -12.50
CA VAL A 71 4.90 7.98 -11.78
C VAL A 71 4.88 6.79 -10.84
N GLY A 72 6.07 6.34 -10.45
CA GLY A 72 6.19 5.15 -9.62
C GLY A 72 5.89 5.40 -8.15
N PRO A 73 5.74 4.32 -7.38
CA PRO A 73 5.42 4.44 -5.95
C PRO A 73 6.46 5.22 -5.15
N ALA A 74 7.73 5.10 -5.48
CA ALA A 74 8.78 5.84 -4.77
C ALA A 74 8.60 7.34 -4.93
N THR A 75 8.26 7.77 -6.15
CA THR A 75 8.02 9.19 -6.40
C THR A 75 6.78 9.68 -5.66
N LEU A 76 5.73 8.85 -5.64
CA LEU A 76 4.52 9.20 -4.90
C LEU A 76 4.79 9.32 -3.41
N ALA A 77 5.59 8.42 -2.86
CA ALA A 77 5.98 8.49 -1.46
C ALA A 77 6.75 9.77 -1.16
N ASP A 78 7.66 10.15 -2.06
CA ASP A 78 8.42 11.38 -1.89
C ASP A 78 7.53 12.62 -1.90
N ARG A 79 6.50 12.63 -2.75
CA ARG A 79 5.56 13.74 -2.81
C ARG A 79 4.80 13.92 -1.51
N VAL A 80 4.36 12.80 -0.92
CA VAL A 80 3.64 12.84 0.35
C VAL A 80 4.56 13.29 1.47
N ALA A 81 5.83 12.92 1.42
CA ALA A 81 6.81 13.26 2.43
C ALA A 81 7.50 14.60 2.17
N SER A 82 6.95 15.43 1.30
CA SER A 82 7.56 16.71 0.94
C SER A 82 7.88 17.58 2.14
N PRO A 83 8.94 18.41 2.05
CA PRO A 83 9.28 19.29 3.15
C PRO A 83 8.12 20.19 3.55
N GLY A 84 7.95 20.37 4.83
CA GLY A 84 6.88 21.17 5.36
C GLY A 84 5.62 20.42 5.66
N GLY A 85 5.53 19.17 5.25
CA GLY A 85 4.36 18.33 5.53
C GLY A 85 4.53 17.56 6.82
N MET A 86 3.46 17.42 7.57
CA MET A 86 3.48 16.60 8.78
C MET A 86 3.77 15.14 8.48
N THR A 87 3.39 14.71 7.30
CA THR A 87 3.61 13.33 6.87
C THR A 87 5.08 12.98 6.82
N ARG A 88 5.94 13.94 6.47
CA ARG A 88 7.37 13.69 6.42
C ARG A 88 7.91 13.29 7.79
N GLU A 89 7.48 13.97 8.82
CA GLU A 89 7.90 13.61 10.18
C GLU A 89 7.41 12.23 10.57
N GLY A 90 6.20 11.90 10.18
CA GLY A 90 5.64 10.59 10.46
C GLY A 90 6.34 9.46 9.72
N LEU A 91 6.93 9.75 8.56
CA LEU A 91 7.65 8.76 7.77
C LEU A 91 9.09 8.56 8.22
N ASN A 92 9.62 9.52 8.88
CA ASN A 92 10.96 9.46 9.42
C ASN A 92 10.95 8.93 10.84
#